data_e3f96cbe3ac7ae83e4e50c91d3ade38f
#
_entry.id   e3f96cbe3ac7ae83e4e50c91d3ade38f
#
_cell.length_a   1.000
_cell.length_b   1.000
_cell.length_c   1.000
_cell.angle_alpha   90.00
_cell.angle_beta   90.00
_cell.angle_gamma   90.00
#
_symmetry.space_group_name_H-M   'P 1'
#
loop_
_entity.id
_entity.type
_entity.pdbx_description
1 polymer ?
#
loop_
_entity_poly.entity_id
_entity_poly.type
_entity_poly.pdbx_seq_one_letter_code
_entity_poly.pdbx_strand_id
1 'polypeptide(L)'
;MWTIRLLVLGAKLDPTQLRAAQFWVIECDNQIVACGQLRNFSDAQELGSLVVKPDWRGHGLGTFLTQHLISQATQPLYLECLGERLVRFYSRFGFESVAFEEIAPSLQPKFGLSNLGKKLLGMPVVFMKIKKEERR
;
A
#
# COMPACT_ATOMS: atom_id res chain seq x y z
N MET A 1 -7.69 -1.49 28.36
CA MET A 1 -6.58 -1.74 27.43
C MET A 1 -7.04 -2.63 26.30
N TRP A 2 -6.63 -2.30 25.09
CA TRP A 2 -7.03 -3.07 23.93
C TRP A 2 -6.11 -4.26 23.72
N THR A 3 -6.70 -5.36 23.29
CA THR A 3 -5.93 -6.49 22.79
C THR A 3 -5.76 -6.28 21.28
N ILE A 4 -4.54 -6.10 20.84
CA ILE A 4 -4.24 -5.86 19.43
C ILE A 4 -3.58 -7.10 18.86
N ARG A 5 -4.10 -7.58 17.75
CA ARG A 5 -3.53 -8.73 17.05
C ARG A 5 -3.33 -8.39 15.59
N LEU A 6 -2.13 -8.67 15.10
CA LEU A 6 -1.81 -8.52 13.69
C LEU A 6 -1.88 -9.90 13.05
N LEU A 7 -2.76 -10.05 12.10
CA LEU A 7 -3.02 -11.33 11.47
C LEU A 7 -2.85 -11.23 9.96
N VAL A 8 -2.30 -12.28 9.38
CA VAL A 8 -2.30 -12.42 7.93
C VAL A 8 -3.48 -13.32 7.55
N LEU A 9 -4.32 -12.86 6.65
CA LEU A 9 -5.44 -13.66 6.16
C LEU A 9 -4.99 -14.68 5.13
N GLY A 10 -3.73 -14.64 4.74
CA GLY A 10 -3.17 -15.57 3.79
C GLY A 10 -2.95 -14.95 2.45
N ALA A 11 -2.36 -15.72 1.55
CA ALA A 11 -2.15 -15.29 0.18
C ALA A 11 -3.35 -15.70 -0.65
N LYS A 12 -3.90 -14.77 -1.40
CA LYS A 12 -5.01 -15.03 -2.31
C LYS A 12 -4.61 -14.62 -3.70
N LEU A 13 -5.12 -15.34 -4.70
CA LEU A 13 -4.93 -14.93 -6.07
C LEU A 13 -5.89 -13.78 -6.38
N ASP A 14 -5.34 -12.77 -7.03
CA ASP A 14 -6.15 -11.70 -7.57
C ASP A 14 -6.91 -12.24 -8.78
N PRO A 15 -8.25 -12.33 -8.74
CA PRO A 15 -8.98 -12.94 -9.84
C PRO A 15 -8.84 -12.20 -11.17
N THR A 16 -8.49 -10.89 -11.12
CA THR A 16 -8.35 -10.12 -12.35
C THR A 16 -6.95 -10.21 -12.93
N GLN A 17 -5.93 -10.45 -12.10
CA GLN A 17 -4.53 -10.42 -12.51
C GLN A 17 -3.81 -11.73 -12.29
N LEU A 18 -4.46 -12.71 -11.67
CA LEU A 18 -3.89 -14.01 -11.37
C LEU A 18 -2.60 -13.90 -10.57
N ARG A 19 -2.55 -12.93 -9.65
CA ARG A 19 -1.37 -12.70 -8.83
C ARG A 19 -1.68 -12.93 -7.37
N ALA A 20 -0.66 -13.36 -6.65
CA ALA A 20 -0.80 -13.58 -5.22
C ALA A 20 -0.79 -12.23 -4.49
N ALA A 21 -1.58 -12.16 -3.44
CA ALA A 21 -1.61 -10.99 -2.58
C ALA A 21 -1.75 -11.45 -1.14
N GLN A 22 -1.10 -10.74 -0.23
CA GLN A 22 -1.24 -10.99 1.20
C GLN A 22 -2.11 -9.92 1.80
N PHE A 23 -3.12 -10.34 2.55
CA PHE A 23 -3.98 -9.43 3.29
C PHE A 23 -3.59 -9.48 4.77
N TRP A 24 -3.31 -8.31 5.33
CA TRP A 24 -3.00 -8.17 6.75
C TRP A 24 -4.12 -7.40 7.41
N VAL A 25 -4.51 -7.85 8.59
CA VAL A 25 -5.56 -7.17 9.35
C VAL A 25 -5.08 -6.93 10.77
N ILE A 26 -5.59 -5.86 11.36
CA ILE A 26 -5.42 -5.62 12.79
C ILE A 26 -6.75 -5.91 13.46
N GLU A 27 -6.70 -6.78 14.45
CA GLU A 27 -7.87 -7.11 15.26
C GLU A 27 -7.70 -6.47 16.64
N CYS A 28 -8.71 -5.75 17.07
CA CYS A 28 -8.76 -5.17 18.41
C CYS A 28 -10.09 -5.55 19.04
N ASP A 29 -10.05 -6.07 20.24
CA ASP A 29 -11.26 -6.45 20.99
C ASP A 29 -12.19 -7.32 20.16
N ASN A 30 -11.61 -8.30 19.47
CA ASN A 30 -12.32 -9.28 18.65
C ASN A 30 -13.02 -8.71 17.43
N GLN A 31 -12.60 -7.52 16.98
CA GLN A 31 -13.11 -7.00 15.71
C GLN A 31 -11.95 -6.54 14.83
N ILE A 32 -12.14 -6.67 13.52
CA ILE A 32 -11.15 -6.19 12.57
C ILE A 32 -11.33 -4.69 12.42
N VAL A 33 -10.28 -3.92 12.71
CA VAL A 33 -10.34 -2.46 12.74
C VAL A 33 -9.48 -1.82 11.66
N ALA A 34 -8.58 -2.58 11.04
CA ALA A 34 -7.72 -2.06 9.98
C ALA A 34 -7.30 -3.20 9.07
N CYS A 35 -7.02 -2.88 7.83
CA CYS A 35 -6.47 -3.85 6.89
C CYS A 35 -5.54 -3.18 5.91
N GLY A 36 -4.69 -3.98 5.29
CA GLY A 36 -3.80 -3.54 4.24
C GLY A 36 -3.44 -4.72 3.38
N GLN A 37 -2.95 -4.44 2.20
CA GLN A 37 -2.68 -5.47 1.22
C GLN A 37 -1.31 -5.27 0.61
N LEU A 38 -0.59 -6.37 0.42
CA LEU A 38 0.68 -6.39 -0.29
C LEU A 38 0.47 -7.27 -1.52
N ARG A 39 0.45 -6.65 -2.69
CA ARG A 39 0.20 -7.35 -3.96
C ARG A 39 1.52 -7.65 -4.63
N ASN A 40 1.64 -8.88 -5.14
CA ASN A 40 2.89 -9.34 -5.75
C ASN A 40 2.81 -9.27 -7.27
N PHE A 41 3.86 -8.70 -7.87
CA PHE A 41 4.04 -8.65 -9.31
C PHE A 41 5.40 -9.27 -9.62
N SER A 42 5.69 -9.48 -10.89
CA SER A 42 6.91 -10.20 -11.26
C SER A 42 8.20 -9.47 -10.85
N ASP A 43 8.19 -8.14 -10.88
CA ASP A 43 9.38 -7.33 -10.59
C ASP A 43 9.14 -6.28 -9.51
N ALA A 44 8.00 -6.33 -8.83
CA ALA A 44 7.66 -5.31 -7.86
C ALA A 44 6.52 -5.79 -6.96
N GLN A 45 6.23 -5.00 -5.95
CA GLN A 45 5.07 -5.20 -5.09
C GLN A 45 4.33 -3.88 -4.94
N GLU A 46 3.05 -3.97 -4.63
CA GLU A 46 2.22 -2.80 -4.42
C GLU A 46 1.59 -2.85 -3.04
N LEU A 47 1.72 -1.76 -2.29
CA LEU A 47 0.99 -1.57 -1.04
C LEU A 47 -0.36 -0.97 -1.39
N GLY A 48 -1.43 -1.64 -1.02
CA GLY A 48 -2.76 -1.18 -1.38
C GLY A 48 -3.79 -1.45 -0.32
N SER A 49 -4.96 -0.89 -0.52
CA SER A 49 -6.14 -1.13 0.31
C SER A 49 -5.91 -0.90 1.80
N LEU A 50 -5.10 0.11 2.15
CA LEU A 50 -4.85 0.44 3.54
C LEU A 50 -6.04 1.21 4.09
N VAL A 51 -6.75 0.62 5.04
CA VAL A 51 -7.96 1.19 5.60
C VAL A 51 -7.96 1.01 7.11
N VAL A 52 -8.34 2.05 7.83
CA VAL A 52 -8.59 2.00 9.27
C VAL A 52 -10.03 2.43 9.50
N LYS A 53 -10.77 1.65 10.31
CA LYS A 53 -12.16 2.01 10.63
C LYS A 53 -12.22 3.41 11.23
N PRO A 54 -13.22 4.23 10.86
CA PRO A 54 -13.27 5.60 11.34
C PRO A 54 -13.16 5.76 12.85
N ASP A 55 -13.83 4.91 13.63
CA ASP A 55 -13.79 5.00 15.08
C ASP A 55 -12.44 4.64 15.68
N TRP A 56 -11.57 4.04 14.89
CA TRP A 56 -10.26 3.60 15.37
C TRP A 56 -9.11 4.44 14.81
N ARG A 57 -9.43 5.50 14.08
CA ARG A 57 -8.41 6.42 13.57
C ARG A 57 -7.84 7.25 14.69
N GLY A 58 -6.63 7.78 14.47
CA GLY A 58 -5.95 8.60 15.46
C GLY A 58 -5.23 7.81 16.54
N HIS A 59 -5.10 6.50 16.38
CA HIS A 59 -4.44 5.64 17.36
C HIS A 59 -3.15 5.00 16.82
N GLY A 60 -2.67 5.46 15.68
CA GLY A 60 -1.42 4.96 15.11
C GLY A 60 -1.54 3.62 14.40
N LEU A 61 -2.75 3.12 14.16
CA LEU A 61 -2.91 1.81 13.51
C LEU A 61 -2.47 1.83 12.06
N GLY A 62 -2.77 2.91 11.33
CA GLY A 62 -2.32 3.04 9.95
C GLY A 62 -0.81 3.06 9.84
N THR A 63 -0.15 3.76 10.75
CA THR A 63 1.31 3.81 10.82
C THR A 63 1.88 2.43 11.13
N PHE A 64 1.32 1.76 12.12
CA PHE A 64 1.79 0.42 12.51
C PHE A 64 1.67 -0.56 11.34
N LEU A 65 0.52 -0.56 10.69
CA LEU A 65 0.27 -1.50 9.59
C LEU A 65 1.14 -1.18 8.38
N THR A 66 1.32 0.10 8.06
CA THR A 66 2.19 0.50 6.95
C THR A 66 3.63 0.05 7.19
N GLN A 67 4.15 0.27 8.39
CA GLN A 67 5.50 -0.17 8.73
C GLN A 67 5.63 -1.68 8.63
N HIS A 68 4.61 -2.40 9.05
CA HIS A 68 4.64 -3.86 8.96
C HIS A 68 4.66 -4.33 7.50
N LEU A 69 3.81 -3.75 6.65
CA LEU A 69 3.77 -4.12 5.23
C LEU A 69 5.10 -3.84 4.55
N ILE A 70 5.72 -2.69 4.87
CA ILE A 70 7.04 -2.36 4.33
C ILE A 70 8.06 -3.42 4.75
N SER A 71 8.01 -3.88 6.00
CA SER A 71 8.94 -4.89 6.50
C SER A 71 8.76 -6.23 5.82
N GLN A 72 7.57 -6.51 5.30
CA GLN A 72 7.28 -7.78 4.61
C GLN A 72 7.62 -7.73 3.12
N ALA A 73 7.87 -6.56 2.57
CA ALA A 73 8.15 -6.43 1.15
C ALA A 73 9.51 -7.01 0.79
N THR A 74 9.56 -7.79 -0.29
CA THR A 74 10.78 -8.44 -0.77
C THR A 74 11.20 -7.93 -2.15
N GLN A 75 10.41 -7.05 -2.74
CA GLN A 75 10.66 -6.46 -4.05
C GLN A 75 10.48 -4.94 -3.94
N PRO A 76 10.92 -4.18 -4.95
CA PRO A 76 10.63 -2.75 -4.94
C PRO A 76 9.14 -2.49 -4.71
N LEU A 77 8.83 -1.63 -3.76
CA LEU A 77 7.47 -1.41 -3.28
C LEU A 77 6.94 -0.07 -3.77
N TYR A 78 5.80 -0.12 -4.42
CA TYR A 78 5.14 1.05 -4.99
C TYR A 78 3.74 1.20 -4.40
N LEU A 79 3.19 2.39 -4.54
CA LEU A 79 1.78 2.63 -4.25
C LEU A 79 1.27 3.78 -5.10
N GLU A 80 -0.05 3.92 -5.17
CA GLU A 80 -0.68 5.12 -5.67
C GLU A 80 -1.61 5.65 -4.59
N CYS A 81 -1.72 6.97 -4.53
CA CYS A 81 -2.60 7.61 -3.56
C CYS A 81 -3.19 8.87 -4.14
N LEU A 82 -4.24 9.38 -3.50
CA LEU A 82 -4.93 10.58 -3.94
C LEU A 82 -4.71 11.70 -2.93
N GLY A 83 -4.11 12.80 -3.42
CA GLY A 83 -4.05 14.04 -2.67
C GLY A 83 -2.83 14.16 -1.77
N GLU A 84 -2.54 15.40 -1.40
CA GLU A 84 -1.33 15.72 -0.65
C GLU A 84 -1.30 15.14 0.75
N ARG A 85 -2.48 14.98 1.35
CA ARG A 85 -2.54 14.44 2.71
C ARG A 85 -1.95 13.04 2.76
N LEU A 86 -2.29 12.20 1.80
CA LEU A 86 -1.75 10.84 1.73
C LEU A 86 -0.29 10.85 1.30
N VAL A 87 0.10 11.76 0.40
CA VAL A 87 1.50 11.92 0.04
C VAL A 87 2.34 12.21 1.28
N ARG A 88 1.89 13.13 2.13
CA ARG A 88 2.62 13.45 3.36
C ARG A 88 2.66 12.26 4.31
N PHE A 89 1.56 11.52 4.39
CA PHE A 89 1.52 10.33 5.25
C PHE A 89 2.57 9.31 4.81
N TYR A 90 2.58 8.97 3.52
CA TYR A 90 3.50 7.95 3.04
C TYR A 90 4.94 8.45 2.98
N SER A 91 5.15 9.73 2.77
CA SER A 91 6.50 10.29 2.74
C SER A 91 7.24 10.07 4.07
N ARG A 92 6.52 9.99 5.17
CA ARG A 92 7.14 9.74 6.48
C ARG A 92 7.81 8.38 6.57
N PHE A 93 7.44 7.45 5.69
CA PHE A 93 8.02 6.10 5.70
C PHE A 93 9.13 5.94 4.66
N GLY A 94 9.45 7.01 3.93
CA GLY A 94 10.48 6.96 2.91
C GLY A 94 9.97 6.80 1.49
N PHE A 95 8.66 6.85 1.29
CA PHE A 95 8.12 6.87 -0.07
C PHE A 95 8.37 8.23 -0.71
N GLU A 96 8.72 8.21 -1.99
CA GLU A 96 8.93 9.40 -2.81
C GLU A 96 8.08 9.32 -4.05
N SER A 97 7.63 10.48 -4.53
CA SER A 97 6.87 10.55 -5.78
C SER A 97 7.74 10.12 -6.94
N VAL A 98 7.15 9.35 -7.85
CA VAL A 98 7.83 8.94 -9.08
C VAL A 98 6.91 9.20 -10.27
N ALA A 99 7.52 9.40 -11.44
CA ALA A 99 6.76 9.52 -12.67
C ALA A 99 6.23 8.14 -13.06
N PHE A 100 5.14 8.14 -13.84
CA PHE A 100 4.56 6.88 -14.31
C PHE A 100 5.60 6.03 -15.05
N GLU A 101 6.45 6.68 -15.84
CA GLU A 101 7.48 5.99 -16.62
C GLU A 101 8.54 5.32 -15.77
N GLU A 102 8.66 5.73 -14.51
CA GLU A 102 9.62 5.14 -13.58
C GLU A 102 9.07 3.95 -12.80
N ILE A 103 7.81 3.63 -13.02
CA ILE A 103 7.15 2.52 -12.33
C ILE A 103 7.59 1.21 -13.01
N ALA A 104 7.80 0.17 -12.18
CA ALA A 104 8.18 -1.13 -12.70
C ALA A 104 7.23 -1.60 -13.79
N PRO A 105 7.75 -2.18 -14.89
CA PRO A 105 6.90 -2.53 -16.02
C PRO A 105 5.70 -3.41 -15.69
N SER A 106 5.84 -4.33 -14.74
CA SER A 106 4.72 -5.20 -14.39
C SER A 106 3.56 -4.47 -13.73
N LEU A 107 3.80 -3.29 -13.14
CA LEU A 107 2.78 -2.48 -12.52
C LEU A 107 2.15 -1.46 -13.45
N GLN A 108 2.81 -1.14 -14.55
CA GLN A 108 2.33 -0.09 -15.44
C GLN A 108 0.94 -0.36 -16.01
N PRO A 109 0.58 -1.59 -16.40
CA PRO A 109 -0.79 -1.82 -16.86
C PRO A 109 -1.85 -1.47 -15.83
N LYS A 110 -1.61 -1.80 -14.56
CA LYS A 110 -2.55 -1.50 -13.49
C LYS A 110 -2.63 -0.01 -13.21
N PHE A 111 -1.48 0.65 -13.11
CA PHE A 111 -1.44 2.08 -12.79
C PHE A 111 -1.79 2.95 -13.99
N GLY A 112 -1.82 2.37 -15.19
CA GLY A 112 -2.10 3.11 -16.40
C GLY A 112 -3.49 3.74 -16.41
N LEU A 113 -4.49 3.08 -15.85
CA LEU A 113 -5.83 3.65 -15.76
C LEU A 113 -5.83 4.88 -14.86
N SER A 114 -5.15 4.83 -13.73
CA SER A 114 -5.04 5.97 -12.83
C SER A 114 -4.28 7.12 -13.50
N ASN A 115 -3.23 6.79 -14.26
CA ASN A 115 -2.47 7.78 -14.98
C ASN A 115 -3.31 8.46 -16.05
N LEU A 116 -4.15 7.70 -16.75
CA LEU A 116 -5.07 8.25 -17.72
C LEU A 116 -6.08 9.19 -17.06
N GLY A 117 -6.63 8.79 -15.92
CA GLY A 117 -7.53 9.64 -15.15
C GLY A 117 -6.87 10.93 -14.72
N LYS A 118 -5.59 10.85 -14.30
CA LYS A 118 -4.81 12.04 -13.95
C LYS A 118 -4.68 12.99 -15.13
N LYS A 119 -4.36 12.47 -16.31
CA LYS A 119 -4.16 13.30 -17.50
C LYS A 119 -5.45 13.86 -18.04
N LEU A 120 -6.52 13.08 -18.07
CA LEU A 120 -7.76 13.51 -18.70
C LEU A 120 -8.72 14.23 -17.76
N LEU A 121 -8.74 13.85 -16.48
CA LEU A 121 -9.72 14.35 -15.52
C LEU A 121 -9.09 15.21 -14.43
N GLY A 122 -7.77 15.37 -14.44
CA GLY A 122 -7.10 16.14 -13.41
C GLY A 122 -7.14 15.51 -12.03
N MET A 123 -7.29 14.19 -11.94
CA MET A 123 -7.32 13.51 -10.65
C MET A 123 -5.98 13.67 -9.94
N PRO A 124 -5.99 13.95 -8.63
CA PRO A 124 -4.76 14.18 -7.87
C PRO A 124 -4.05 12.88 -7.49
N VAL A 125 -3.81 12.02 -8.48
CA VAL A 125 -3.14 10.74 -8.29
C VAL A 125 -1.63 10.97 -8.23
N VAL A 126 -0.99 10.38 -7.22
CA VAL A 126 0.46 10.41 -7.08
C VAL A 126 0.96 8.98 -6.97
N PHE A 127 1.94 8.65 -7.79
CA PHE A 127 2.61 7.35 -7.73
C PHE A 127 3.84 7.50 -6.86
N MET A 128 4.07 6.54 -5.96
CA MET A 128 5.17 6.63 -5.03
C MET A 128 5.91 5.31 -4.97
N LYS A 129 7.18 5.40 -4.68
CA LYS A 129 8.07 4.26 -4.50
C LYS A 129 8.87 4.48 -3.23
N ILE A 130 9.02 3.44 -2.42
CA ILE A 130 9.83 3.58 -1.23
C ILE A 130 11.30 3.57 -1.63
N LYS A 131 12.04 4.53 -1.07
CA LYS A 131 13.48 4.58 -1.27
C LYS A 131 14.10 3.57 -0.33
N LYS A 132 14.58 2.48 -0.90
CA LYS A 132 15.15 1.42 -0.11
C LYS A 132 16.55 1.79 0.29
N GLU A 133 16.76 1.89 1.60
CA GLU A 133 18.12 2.03 2.09
C GLU A 133 18.86 0.74 1.86
N GLU A 134 20.10 0.86 1.44
CA GLU A 134 20.93 -0.32 1.30
C GLU A 134 21.19 -0.91 2.66
N ARG A 135 20.81 -2.15 2.80
CA ARG A 135 21.08 -2.89 4.01
C ARG A 135 22.31 -3.77 3.83
N ARG A 136 23.19 -3.66 4.77
CA ARG A 136 24.39 -4.47 4.78
C ARG A 136 24.20 -5.73 5.60
#